data_0578eb34eceba94892d5ff8b1be99c14
#
_entry.id   0578eb34eceba94892d5ff8b1be99c14
#
_cell.length_a   1.000
_cell.length_b   1.000
_cell.length_c   1.000
_cell.angle_alpha   90.00
_cell.angle_beta   90.00
_cell.angle_gamma   90.00
#
_symmetry.space_group_name_H-M   'P 1'
#
loop_
_entity.id
_entity.type
_entity.pdbx_description
1 polymer ?
#
loop_
_entity_poly.entity_id
_entity_poly.type
_entity_poly.pdbx_seq_one_letter_code
_entity_poly.pdbx_strand_id
1 'polypeptide(L)'
;MDIKKKIILSLFQQHKRNQSKLHELSYLFWECTLRCNLNCIHCGSDCSKEALSPDMPLGDFLKVLDSVTPHVSPEKTMVVITGGEPLMRKDLEQCGEEIYKRGFPWGMVTNGYGLTPVRFKALVDAGLRSISISLDGLNPETHDWFRGKSGSWDKAMDALELVVSSPDLMYDVVTCVNKRNINDLEAIRELFISKGVNRWRLFTVFPKGRAKENPLLQLSKSDFIRLMEFIKITRKQGIINASYGCEGYLGSYELEVRDSPFFCQAGIHIGSVLVDGSISACPSLRADYIQGNIYTDDFMTVWNERYQNMRNRTWTRTGKCATCKSYKYCEGNGLHLRDENTGELLCCHMEMMNQ
;
A
#
# COMPACT_ATOMS: atom_id res chain seq x y z
N MET A 1 -2.50 28.42 -4.12
CA MET A 1 -3.07 27.65 -2.98
C MET A 1 -3.78 28.64 -2.06
N ASP A 2 -5.05 28.38 -1.75
CA ASP A 2 -5.92 29.18 -0.91
C ASP A 2 -5.38 29.29 0.56
N ILE A 3 -5.71 30.42 1.25
CA ILE A 3 -5.28 30.71 2.64
C ILE A 3 -5.77 29.63 3.59
N LYS A 4 -7.04 29.21 3.47
CA LYS A 4 -7.64 28.15 4.28
C LYS A 4 -6.85 26.85 4.18
N LYS A 5 -6.48 26.45 2.98
CA LYS A 5 -5.69 25.26 2.71
C LYS A 5 -4.27 25.36 3.31
N LYS A 6 -3.65 26.56 3.26
CA LYS A 6 -2.34 26.80 3.92
C LYS A 6 -2.41 26.62 5.43
N ILE A 7 -3.48 27.10 6.08
CA ILE A 7 -3.70 26.94 7.51
C ILE A 7 -3.84 25.44 7.86
N ILE A 8 -4.72 24.72 7.14
CA ILE A 8 -4.89 23.27 7.35
C ILE A 8 -3.57 22.53 7.24
N LEU A 9 -2.80 22.77 6.18
CA LEU A 9 -1.51 22.13 5.98
C LEU A 9 -0.49 22.51 7.07
N SER A 10 -0.54 23.73 7.61
CA SER A 10 0.33 24.14 8.70
C SER A 10 -0.01 23.44 10.02
N LEU A 11 -1.30 23.33 10.36
CA LEU A 11 -1.77 22.57 11.51
C LEU A 11 -1.43 21.06 11.36
N PHE A 12 -1.58 20.53 10.16
CA PHE A 12 -1.25 19.15 9.87
C PHE A 12 0.26 18.86 10.01
N GLN A 13 1.12 19.85 9.74
CA GLN A 13 2.56 19.71 10.02
C GLN A 13 2.84 19.51 11.52
N GLN A 14 2.14 20.24 12.38
CA GLN A 14 2.28 20.04 13.83
C GLN A 14 1.78 18.65 14.25
N HIS A 15 0.64 18.22 13.68
CA HIS A 15 0.13 16.87 13.87
C HIS A 15 1.17 15.79 13.47
N LYS A 16 1.76 15.89 12.26
CA LYS A 16 2.82 14.97 11.80
C LYS A 16 3.98 14.89 12.77
N ARG A 17 4.48 16.04 13.25
CA ARG A 17 5.59 16.08 14.24
C ARG A 17 5.22 15.38 15.56
N ASN A 18 4.00 15.56 16.02
CA ASN A 18 3.52 14.90 17.22
C ASN A 18 3.41 13.40 17.01
N GLN A 19 2.84 12.95 15.89
CA GLN A 19 2.73 11.54 15.54
C GLN A 19 4.12 10.87 15.40
N SER A 20 5.09 11.56 14.79
CA SER A 20 6.47 11.06 14.69
C SER A 20 7.17 10.89 16.04
N LYS A 21 6.78 11.68 17.07
CA LYS A 21 7.28 11.52 18.44
C LYS A 21 6.59 10.39 19.19
N LEU A 22 5.28 10.27 19.06
CA LEU A 22 4.48 9.22 19.68
C LEU A 22 4.74 7.86 19.06
N HIS A 23 4.84 7.81 17.75
CA HIS A 23 5.10 6.64 16.90
C HIS A 23 4.37 5.36 17.36
N GLU A 24 3.07 5.49 17.66
CA GLU A 24 2.23 4.37 18.06
C GLU A 24 2.00 3.43 16.87
N LEU A 25 2.34 2.15 17.03
CA LEU A 25 2.14 1.13 15.99
C LEU A 25 0.64 0.84 15.82
N SER A 26 0.10 1.15 14.64
CA SER A 26 -1.31 0.92 14.30
C SER A 26 -1.52 -0.10 13.17
N TYR A 27 -0.47 -0.33 12.37
CA TYR A 27 -0.45 -1.31 11.30
C TYR A 27 0.84 -2.11 11.33
N LEU A 28 0.71 -3.43 11.41
CA LEU A 28 1.84 -4.35 11.26
C LEU A 28 1.62 -5.18 9.98
N PHE A 29 2.46 -4.94 8.98
CA PHE A 29 2.44 -5.73 7.76
C PHE A 29 3.26 -6.99 7.93
N TRP A 30 2.72 -8.10 7.48
CA TRP A 30 3.43 -9.36 7.37
C TRP A 30 3.54 -9.78 5.91
N GLU A 31 4.76 -9.73 5.37
CA GLU A 31 5.05 -10.34 4.08
C GLU A 31 5.25 -11.85 4.30
N CYS A 32 4.16 -12.59 4.24
CA CYS A 32 4.13 -13.99 4.66
C CYS A 32 4.75 -14.95 3.64
N THR A 33 4.92 -14.53 2.38
CA THR A 33 5.45 -15.31 1.24
C THR A 33 5.92 -14.37 0.13
N LEU A 34 6.89 -14.79 -0.67
CA LEU A 34 7.22 -14.16 -1.97
C LEU A 34 6.70 -14.99 -3.16
N ARG A 35 6.03 -16.13 -2.91
CA ARG A 35 5.38 -16.87 -3.99
C ARG A 35 4.16 -16.12 -4.49
N CYS A 36 3.98 -16.08 -5.81
CA CYS A 36 2.84 -15.45 -6.47
C CYS A 36 2.40 -16.28 -7.67
N ASN A 37 1.10 -16.40 -7.86
CA ASN A 37 0.49 -17.09 -9.00
C ASN A 37 0.37 -16.22 -10.25
N LEU A 38 0.75 -14.93 -10.16
CA LEU A 38 0.82 -13.97 -11.28
C LEU A 38 2.27 -13.55 -11.53
N ASN A 39 2.51 -12.91 -12.70
CA ASN A 39 3.81 -12.38 -13.10
C ASN A 39 3.67 -10.91 -13.54
N CYS A 40 3.16 -10.07 -12.66
CA CYS A 40 2.86 -8.66 -12.96
C CYS A 40 4.10 -7.91 -13.45
N ILE A 41 3.97 -7.19 -14.57
CA ILE A 41 5.09 -6.44 -15.19
C ILE A 41 5.53 -5.22 -14.34
N HIS A 42 4.77 -4.86 -13.33
CA HIS A 42 5.03 -3.74 -12.42
C HIS A 42 5.42 -4.18 -10.99
N CYS A 43 5.65 -5.46 -10.75
CA CYS A 43 5.90 -5.95 -9.40
C CYS A 43 7.18 -5.36 -8.80
N GLY A 44 7.03 -4.58 -7.72
CA GLY A 44 8.15 -3.97 -7.01
C GLY A 44 8.97 -4.94 -6.17
N SER A 45 8.38 -6.07 -5.75
CA SER A 45 9.03 -7.11 -4.93
C SER A 45 9.55 -8.29 -5.76
N ASP A 46 9.41 -8.24 -7.08
CA ASP A 46 9.84 -9.29 -8.03
C ASP A 46 9.35 -10.70 -7.67
N CYS A 47 8.12 -10.78 -7.18
CA CYS A 47 7.49 -12.04 -6.77
C CYS A 47 7.22 -12.95 -7.97
N SER A 48 7.40 -14.26 -7.79
CA SER A 48 7.22 -15.27 -8.82
C SER A 48 6.55 -16.53 -8.26
N LYS A 49 6.23 -17.50 -9.15
CA LYS A 49 5.62 -18.77 -8.73
C LYS A 49 6.57 -19.59 -7.84
N GLU A 50 7.85 -19.52 -8.14
CA GLU A 50 8.93 -20.21 -7.42
C GLU A 50 9.81 -19.13 -6.77
N ALA A 51 9.47 -18.74 -5.55
CA ALA A 51 10.28 -17.81 -4.78
C ALA A 51 11.54 -18.51 -4.24
N LEU A 52 12.66 -17.79 -4.24
CA LEU A 52 13.93 -18.29 -3.68
C LEU A 52 13.86 -18.44 -2.16
N SER A 53 13.05 -17.60 -1.49
CA SER A 53 12.85 -17.66 -0.04
C SER A 53 11.66 -18.54 0.29
N PRO A 54 11.75 -19.43 1.29
CA PRO A 54 10.60 -20.16 1.81
C PRO A 54 9.57 -19.20 2.43
N ASP A 55 8.33 -19.64 2.56
CA ASP A 55 7.31 -18.91 3.33
C ASP A 55 7.79 -18.79 4.78
N MET A 56 7.57 -17.62 5.40
CA MET A 56 7.85 -17.48 6.83
C MET A 56 6.96 -18.44 7.65
N PRO A 57 7.53 -19.25 8.55
CA PRO A 57 6.72 -20.07 9.45
C PRO A 57 5.76 -19.23 10.28
N LEU A 58 4.51 -19.66 10.40
CA LEU A 58 3.50 -18.96 11.22
C LEU A 58 4.02 -18.70 12.65
N GLY A 59 4.62 -19.71 13.29
CA GLY A 59 5.12 -19.60 14.66
C GLY A 59 6.15 -18.48 14.87
N ASP A 60 6.92 -18.11 13.84
CA ASP A 60 7.91 -17.04 13.95
C ASP A 60 7.22 -15.66 13.92
N PHE A 61 6.20 -15.47 13.08
CA PHE A 61 5.40 -14.26 13.11
C PHE A 61 4.57 -14.14 14.41
N LEU A 62 4.04 -15.25 14.93
CA LEU A 62 3.30 -15.24 16.20
C LEU A 62 4.18 -14.79 17.38
N LYS A 63 5.47 -15.15 17.42
CA LYS A 63 6.41 -14.62 18.42
C LYS A 63 6.54 -13.10 18.34
N VAL A 64 6.52 -12.54 17.13
CA VAL A 64 6.51 -11.08 16.95
C VAL A 64 5.23 -10.48 17.55
N LEU A 65 4.06 -11.06 17.27
CA LEU A 65 2.81 -10.57 17.86
C LEU A 65 2.80 -10.68 19.37
N ASP A 66 3.33 -11.78 19.93
CA ASP A 66 3.43 -11.99 21.37
C ASP A 66 4.35 -10.93 22.03
N SER A 67 5.43 -10.49 21.34
CA SER A 67 6.30 -9.41 21.82
C SER A 67 5.65 -8.02 21.65
N VAL A 68 4.81 -7.83 20.65
CA VAL A 68 4.11 -6.56 20.39
C VAL A 68 2.93 -6.34 21.35
N THR A 69 2.21 -7.39 21.70
CA THR A 69 0.97 -7.34 22.51
C THR A 69 1.08 -6.51 23.80
N PRO A 70 2.14 -6.58 24.63
CA PRO A 70 2.25 -5.79 25.86
C PRO A 70 2.41 -4.28 25.61
N HIS A 71 2.73 -3.86 24.38
CA HIS A 71 3.09 -2.48 24.04
C HIS A 71 2.04 -1.73 23.22
N VAL A 72 0.99 -2.42 22.78
CA VAL A 72 -0.08 -1.84 21.94
C VAL A 72 -1.46 -2.21 22.48
N SER A 73 -2.51 -1.60 21.91
CA SER A 73 -3.89 -2.10 22.04
C SER A 73 -4.14 -3.03 20.85
N PRO A 74 -4.16 -4.36 21.03
CA PRO A 74 -4.28 -5.30 19.91
C PRO A 74 -5.49 -5.00 19.02
N GLU A 75 -6.65 -4.69 19.60
CA GLU A 75 -7.90 -4.37 18.91
C GLU A 75 -7.83 -3.09 18.05
N LYS A 76 -6.81 -2.24 18.26
CA LYS A 76 -6.54 -1.00 17.49
C LYS A 76 -5.36 -1.14 16.54
N THR A 77 -4.69 -2.28 16.55
CA THR A 77 -3.51 -2.54 15.73
C THR A 77 -3.86 -3.57 14.65
N MET A 78 -4.01 -3.11 13.42
CA MET A 78 -4.35 -3.97 12.28
C MET A 78 -3.12 -4.77 11.82
N VAL A 79 -3.25 -6.08 11.74
CA VAL A 79 -2.28 -6.93 11.03
C VAL A 79 -2.71 -7.04 9.55
N VAL A 80 -1.81 -6.74 8.63
CA VAL A 80 -2.08 -6.83 7.20
C VAL A 80 -1.19 -7.90 6.57
N ILE A 81 -1.80 -9.00 6.15
CA ILE A 81 -1.10 -10.09 5.46
C ILE A 81 -0.89 -9.70 4.01
N THR A 82 0.36 -9.73 3.56
CA THR A 82 0.78 -9.39 2.21
C THR A 82 1.92 -10.32 1.77
N GLY A 83 2.56 -10.01 0.66
CA GLY A 83 3.69 -10.77 0.15
C GLY A 83 3.73 -10.74 -1.36
N GLY A 84 4.00 -11.89 -1.97
CA GLY A 84 3.66 -12.13 -3.36
C GLY A 84 2.13 -12.20 -3.51
N GLU A 85 1.58 -13.37 -3.15
CA GLU A 85 0.12 -13.54 -3.04
C GLU A 85 -0.18 -14.39 -1.78
N PRO A 86 -0.83 -13.84 -0.77
CA PRO A 86 -1.15 -14.56 0.47
C PRO A 86 -1.94 -15.85 0.23
N LEU A 87 -2.84 -15.87 -0.77
CA LEU A 87 -3.62 -17.06 -1.12
C LEU A 87 -2.77 -18.23 -1.64
N MET A 88 -1.46 -18.05 -1.88
CA MET A 88 -0.53 -19.15 -2.17
C MET A 88 -0.18 -19.98 -0.94
N ARG A 89 -0.38 -19.44 0.28
CA ARG A 89 -0.22 -20.20 1.53
C ARG A 89 -1.37 -21.18 1.71
N LYS A 90 -1.03 -22.40 2.09
CA LYS A 90 -2.03 -23.44 2.39
C LYS A 90 -2.62 -23.32 3.81
N ASP A 91 -1.92 -22.63 4.69
CA ASP A 91 -2.23 -22.42 6.11
C ASP A 91 -2.71 -20.99 6.41
N LEU A 92 -3.15 -20.23 5.37
CA LEU A 92 -3.53 -18.81 5.52
C LEU A 92 -4.69 -18.63 6.50
N GLU A 93 -5.68 -19.51 6.45
CA GLU A 93 -6.84 -19.52 7.33
C GLU A 93 -6.40 -19.72 8.79
N GLN A 94 -5.49 -20.66 9.04
CA GLN A 94 -4.89 -20.87 10.37
C GLN A 94 -4.09 -19.63 10.81
N CYS A 95 -3.35 -18.99 9.90
CA CYS A 95 -2.64 -17.75 10.19
C CYS A 95 -3.62 -16.67 10.69
N GLY A 96 -4.73 -16.47 9.96
CA GLY A 96 -5.76 -15.49 10.32
C GLY A 96 -6.39 -15.78 11.69
N GLU A 97 -6.77 -17.03 11.93
CA GLU A 97 -7.35 -17.47 13.19
C GLU A 97 -6.43 -17.20 14.39
N GLU A 98 -5.15 -17.55 14.27
CA GLU A 98 -4.17 -17.36 15.33
C GLU A 98 -3.84 -15.88 15.62
N ILE A 99 -3.87 -15.02 14.58
CA ILE A 99 -3.77 -13.56 14.70
C ILE A 99 -5.01 -13.04 15.46
N TYR A 100 -6.20 -13.47 15.03
CA TYR A 100 -7.47 -13.03 15.63
C TYR A 100 -7.61 -13.48 17.10
N LYS A 101 -7.20 -14.69 17.45
CA LYS A 101 -7.15 -15.19 18.84
C LYS A 101 -6.30 -14.34 19.77
N ARG A 102 -5.27 -13.66 19.24
CA ARG A 102 -4.42 -12.71 19.98
C ARG A 102 -5.04 -11.31 20.10
N GLY A 103 -6.26 -11.13 19.63
CA GLY A 103 -7.01 -9.87 19.71
C GLY A 103 -6.72 -8.89 18.58
N PHE A 104 -5.88 -9.24 17.61
CA PHE A 104 -5.57 -8.35 16.49
C PHE A 104 -6.62 -8.52 15.36
N PRO A 105 -7.29 -7.44 14.92
CA PRO A 105 -7.99 -7.44 13.65
C PRO A 105 -6.97 -7.66 12.53
N TRP A 106 -7.36 -8.43 11.51
CA TRP A 106 -6.47 -8.66 10.40
C TRP A 106 -7.15 -8.46 9.04
N GLY A 107 -6.32 -8.16 8.05
CA GLY A 107 -6.73 -7.99 6.67
C GLY A 107 -5.67 -8.51 5.71
N MET A 108 -5.97 -8.49 4.41
CA MET A 108 -5.01 -8.90 3.39
C MET A 108 -5.10 -8.06 2.12
N VAL A 109 -3.99 -8.06 1.36
CA VAL A 109 -3.94 -7.54 0.00
C VAL A 109 -3.79 -8.73 -0.94
N THR A 110 -4.67 -8.85 -1.92
CA THR A 110 -4.68 -10.00 -2.84
C THR A 110 -4.96 -9.60 -4.28
N ASN A 111 -4.45 -10.40 -5.20
CA ASN A 111 -4.81 -10.30 -6.62
C ASN A 111 -6.16 -10.98 -6.95
N GLY A 112 -6.81 -11.63 -5.99
CA GLY A 112 -8.11 -12.27 -6.13
C GLY A 112 -8.11 -13.60 -6.88
N TYR A 113 -7.05 -13.97 -7.59
CA TYR A 113 -7.02 -15.12 -8.49
C TYR A 113 -7.37 -16.47 -7.82
N GLY A 114 -6.98 -16.62 -6.55
CA GLY A 114 -7.21 -17.84 -5.76
C GLY A 114 -8.40 -17.75 -4.79
N LEU A 115 -9.19 -16.66 -4.83
CA LEU A 115 -10.28 -16.44 -3.89
C LEU A 115 -11.58 -17.12 -4.39
N THR A 116 -11.80 -18.35 -3.97
CA THR A 116 -13.06 -19.07 -4.23
C THR A 116 -14.10 -18.77 -3.14
N PRO A 117 -15.42 -18.98 -3.39
CA PRO A 117 -16.45 -18.79 -2.36
C PRO A 117 -16.19 -19.59 -1.07
N VAL A 118 -15.72 -20.82 -1.19
CA VAL A 118 -15.40 -21.70 -0.05
C VAL A 118 -14.24 -21.11 0.76
N ARG A 119 -13.17 -20.70 0.07
CA ARG A 119 -11.99 -20.11 0.72
C ARG A 119 -12.29 -18.76 1.33
N PHE A 120 -13.06 -17.92 0.64
CA PHE A 120 -13.50 -16.64 1.16
C PHE A 120 -14.27 -16.80 2.47
N LYS A 121 -15.24 -17.72 2.50
CA LYS A 121 -15.96 -18.02 3.75
C LYS A 121 -15.02 -18.46 4.87
N ALA A 122 -14.10 -19.37 4.60
CA ALA A 122 -13.15 -19.85 5.60
C ALA A 122 -12.25 -18.72 6.15
N LEU A 123 -11.83 -17.77 5.31
CA LEU A 123 -11.06 -16.58 5.74
C LEU A 123 -11.91 -15.64 6.61
N VAL A 124 -13.18 -15.43 6.28
CA VAL A 124 -14.10 -14.63 7.10
C VAL A 124 -14.34 -15.32 8.45
N ASP A 125 -14.56 -16.63 8.46
CA ASP A 125 -14.71 -17.44 9.68
C ASP A 125 -13.42 -17.37 10.55
N ALA A 126 -12.24 -17.28 9.92
CA ALA A 126 -10.93 -17.07 10.59
C ALA A 126 -10.68 -15.64 11.07
N GLY A 127 -11.68 -14.75 10.95
CA GLY A 127 -11.62 -13.39 11.49
C GLY A 127 -11.13 -12.32 10.52
N LEU A 128 -11.15 -12.55 9.19
CA LEU A 128 -10.83 -11.51 8.20
C LEU A 128 -11.75 -10.29 8.37
N ARG A 129 -11.17 -9.08 8.50
CA ARG A 129 -11.88 -7.81 8.68
C ARG A 129 -11.68 -6.83 7.54
N SER A 130 -10.60 -6.99 6.76
CA SER A 130 -10.31 -6.09 5.65
C SER A 130 -9.66 -6.82 4.49
N ILE A 131 -10.03 -6.43 3.25
CA ILE A 131 -9.44 -6.99 2.05
C ILE A 131 -9.25 -5.90 0.98
N SER A 132 -8.08 -5.88 0.36
CA SER A 132 -7.81 -5.06 -0.82
C SER A 132 -7.70 -5.95 -2.04
N ILE A 133 -8.56 -5.71 -3.04
CA ILE A 133 -8.55 -6.45 -4.32
C ILE A 133 -7.83 -5.61 -5.38
N SER A 134 -6.88 -6.21 -6.07
CA SER A 134 -6.17 -5.56 -7.16
C SER A 134 -6.91 -5.73 -8.50
N LEU A 135 -7.34 -4.62 -9.11
CA LEU A 135 -7.97 -4.63 -10.43
C LEU A 135 -7.53 -3.41 -11.25
N ASP A 136 -6.78 -3.64 -12.35
CA ASP A 136 -6.05 -2.60 -13.09
C ASP A 136 -6.54 -2.36 -14.51
N GLY A 137 -7.55 -3.04 -14.97
CA GLY A 137 -8.05 -2.90 -16.34
C GLY A 137 -9.55 -3.02 -16.44
N LEU A 138 -10.11 -2.39 -17.49
CA LEU A 138 -11.52 -2.45 -17.82
C LEU A 138 -11.94 -3.86 -18.29
N ASN A 139 -11.01 -4.60 -18.86
CA ASN A 139 -11.23 -5.88 -19.52
C ASN A 139 -10.02 -6.80 -19.40
N PRO A 140 -10.15 -8.09 -19.82
CA PRO A 140 -9.03 -9.04 -19.79
C PRO A 140 -7.80 -8.55 -20.55
N GLU A 141 -7.96 -7.90 -21.70
CA GLU A 141 -6.82 -7.46 -22.53
C GLU A 141 -5.89 -6.53 -21.76
N THR A 142 -6.45 -5.56 -21.01
CA THR A 142 -5.66 -4.58 -20.26
C THR A 142 -5.15 -5.15 -18.94
N HIS A 143 -6.03 -5.83 -18.20
CA HIS A 143 -5.70 -6.36 -16.88
C HIS A 143 -4.70 -7.52 -16.96
N ASP A 144 -4.97 -8.53 -17.79
CA ASP A 144 -4.16 -9.74 -17.91
C ASP A 144 -2.76 -9.42 -18.43
N TRP A 145 -2.66 -8.46 -19.38
CA TRP A 145 -1.37 -7.95 -19.83
C TRP A 145 -0.55 -7.37 -18.66
N PHE A 146 -1.17 -6.54 -17.84
CA PHE A 146 -0.48 -5.88 -16.72
C PHE A 146 -0.11 -6.86 -15.60
N ARG A 147 -0.98 -7.85 -15.38
CA ARG A 147 -0.79 -8.90 -14.37
C ARG A 147 0.04 -10.09 -14.86
N GLY A 148 0.34 -10.15 -16.16
CA GLY A 148 1.16 -11.20 -16.76
C GLY A 148 0.51 -12.58 -16.71
N LYS A 149 -0.83 -12.67 -16.71
CA LYS A 149 -1.57 -13.92 -16.56
C LYS A 149 -2.95 -13.84 -17.21
N SER A 150 -3.19 -14.67 -18.21
CA SER A 150 -4.52 -14.82 -18.82
C SER A 150 -5.55 -15.33 -17.80
N GLY A 151 -6.78 -14.79 -17.87
CA GLY A 151 -7.88 -15.10 -16.97
C GLY A 151 -7.76 -14.48 -15.58
N SER A 152 -6.78 -13.60 -15.34
CA SER A 152 -6.67 -12.90 -14.05
C SER A 152 -7.76 -11.87 -13.86
N TRP A 153 -8.27 -11.25 -14.92
CA TRP A 153 -9.38 -10.31 -14.86
C TRP A 153 -10.67 -10.98 -14.38
N ASP A 154 -11.04 -12.11 -14.99
CA ASP A 154 -12.24 -12.86 -14.61
C ASP A 154 -12.18 -13.25 -13.12
N LYS A 155 -11.03 -13.76 -12.67
CA LYS A 155 -10.84 -14.16 -11.27
C LYS A 155 -10.85 -12.97 -10.30
N ALA A 156 -10.31 -11.82 -10.68
CA ALA A 156 -10.40 -10.61 -9.86
C ALA A 156 -11.85 -10.10 -9.78
N MET A 157 -12.62 -10.21 -10.86
CA MET A 157 -14.05 -9.85 -10.88
C MET A 157 -14.90 -10.83 -10.03
N ASP A 158 -14.65 -12.15 -10.12
CA ASP A 158 -15.27 -13.15 -9.24
C ASP A 158 -15.02 -12.81 -7.76
N ALA A 159 -13.75 -12.49 -7.42
CA ALA A 159 -13.35 -12.10 -6.07
C ALA A 159 -14.03 -10.80 -5.62
N LEU A 160 -14.13 -9.82 -6.50
CA LEU A 160 -14.79 -8.55 -6.22
C LEU A 160 -16.27 -8.74 -5.87
N GLU A 161 -16.99 -9.59 -6.59
CA GLU A 161 -18.40 -9.89 -6.32
C GLU A 161 -18.61 -10.53 -4.94
N LEU A 162 -17.73 -11.44 -4.52
CA LEU A 162 -17.73 -12.00 -3.17
C LEU A 162 -17.56 -10.94 -2.09
N VAL A 163 -16.59 -10.05 -2.29
CA VAL A 163 -16.22 -9.02 -1.31
C VAL A 163 -17.31 -7.95 -1.19
N VAL A 164 -17.84 -7.46 -2.31
CA VAL A 164 -18.91 -6.44 -2.33
C VAL A 164 -20.19 -6.95 -1.68
N SER A 165 -20.49 -8.24 -1.81
CA SER A 165 -21.69 -8.88 -1.19
C SER A 165 -21.56 -9.09 0.33
N SER A 166 -20.42 -8.74 0.95
CA SER A 166 -20.14 -8.97 2.38
C SER A 166 -20.21 -7.68 3.19
N PRO A 167 -21.34 -7.36 3.84
CA PRO A 167 -21.59 -6.04 4.45
C PRO A 167 -20.67 -5.71 5.62
N ASP A 168 -20.20 -6.72 6.36
CA ASP A 168 -19.36 -6.54 7.56
C ASP A 168 -17.86 -6.51 7.25
N LEU A 169 -17.47 -6.67 5.98
CA LEU A 169 -16.09 -6.66 5.55
C LEU A 169 -15.69 -5.27 5.02
N MET A 170 -14.67 -4.68 5.59
CA MET A 170 -14.06 -3.51 4.99
C MET A 170 -13.28 -3.91 3.75
N TYR A 171 -13.51 -3.23 2.62
CA TYR A 171 -12.76 -3.50 1.41
C TYR A 171 -12.42 -2.24 0.64
N ASP A 172 -11.44 -2.35 -0.21
CA ASP A 172 -11.19 -1.40 -1.29
C ASP A 172 -10.68 -2.12 -2.55
N VAL A 173 -10.92 -1.50 -3.68
CA VAL A 173 -10.29 -1.89 -4.95
C VAL A 173 -9.07 -1.02 -5.18
N VAL A 174 -7.96 -1.65 -5.58
CA VAL A 174 -6.71 -0.97 -5.87
C VAL A 174 -6.40 -1.05 -7.37
N THR A 175 -6.13 0.10 -7.99
CA THR A 175 -5.73 0.21 -9.39
C THR A 175 -4.39 0.93 -9.49
N CYS A 176 -3.40 0.28 -10.11
CA CYS A 176 -2.15 0.90 -10.52
C CYS A 176 -2.31 1.52 -11.90
N VAL A 177 -2.37 2.85 -11.94
CA VAL A 177 -2.59 3.61 -13.16
C VAL A 177 -1.31 3.73 -13.97
N ASN A 178 -1.41 3.46 -15.26
CA ASN A 178 -0.31 3.47 -16.23
C ASN A 178 -0.78 4.03 -17.60
N LYS A 179 0.11 4.16 -18.55
CA LYS A 179 -0.24 4.73 -19.89
C LYS A 179 -1.32 3.96 -20.64
N ARG A 180 -1.49 2.66 -20.35
CA ARG A 180 -2.47 1.84 -21.08
C ARG A 180 -3.87 1.96 -20.51
N ASN A 181 -4.02 2.13 -19.18
CA ASN A 181 -5.33 2.19 -18.55
C ASN A 181 -5.81 3.61 -18.17
N ILE A 182 -4.96 4.62 -18.27
CA ILE A 182 -5.33 6.01 -17.94
C ILE A 182 -6.54 6.52 -18.74
N ASN A 183 -6.72 6.03 -19.96
CA ASN A 183 -7.83 6.44 -20.85
C ASN A 183 -9.14 5.70 -20.51
N ASP A 184 -9.08 4.63 -19.72
CA ASP A 184 -10.22 3.78 -19.39
C ASP A 184 -10.80 4.10 -18.02
N LEU A 185 -10.23 5.05 -17.25
CA LEU A 185 -10.62 5.30 -15.86
C LEU A 185 -12.10 5.65 -15.70
N GLU A 186 -12.68 6.41 -16.62
CA GLU A 186 -14.12 6.73 -16.62
C GLU A 186 -14.97 5.46 -16.76
N ALA A 187 -14.60 4.59 -17.71
CA ALA A 187 -15.30 3.33 -17.94
C ALA A 187 -15.10 2.32 -16.78
N ILE A 188 -13.89 2.29 -16.20
CA ILE A 188 -13.62 1.50 -14.98
C ILE A 188 -14.46 2.00 -13.81
N ARG A 189 -14.63 3.32 -13.65
CA ARG A 189 -15.50 3.89 -12.63
C ARG A 189 -16.96 3.42 -12.80
N GLU A 190 -17.49 3.49 -14.01
CA GLU A 190 -18.87 3.04 -14.29
C GLU A 190 -19.02 1.53 -14.05
N LEU A 191 -18.03 0.72 -14.44
CA LEU A 191 -17.99 -0.71 -14.10
C LEU A 191 -18.03 -0.91 -12.58
N PHE A 192 -17.20 -0.20 -11.82
CA PHE A 192 -17.18 -0.35 -10.36
C PHE A 192 -18.48 0.08 -9.70
N ILE A 193 -19.07 1.19 -10.16
CA ILE A 193 -20.37 1.65 -9.67
C ILE A 193 -21.46 0.59 -9.96
N SER A 194 -21.49 0.03 -11.17
CA SER A 194 -22.45 -1.03 -11.54
C SER A 194 -22.31 -2.31 -10.72
N LYS A 195 -21.10 -2.58 -10.20
CA LYS A 195 -20.80 -3.71 -9.32
C LYS A 195 -20.95 -3.39 -7.82
N GLY A 196 -21.36 -2.17 -7.46
CA GLY A 196 -21.56 -1.76 -6.08
C GLY A 196 -20.27 -1.44 -5.31
N VAL A 197 -19.16 -1.20 -6.00
CA VAL A 197 -17.90 -0.78 -5.36
C VAL A 197 -18.05 0.62 -4.80
N ASN A 198 -17.73 0.80 -3.53
CA ASN A 198 -17.84 2.09 -2.83
C ASN A 198 -16.49 2.71 -2.45
N ARG A 199 -15.38 1.98 -2.52
CA ARG A 199 -14.02 2.45 -2.21
C ARG A 199 -13.04 2.04 -3.31
N TRP A 200 -12.35 3.03 -3.87
CA TRP A 200 -11.39 2.83 -4.95
C TRP A 200 -10.11 3.62 -4.68
N ARG A 201 -9.00 2.94 -4.55
CA ARG A 201 -7.69 3.54 -4.32
C ARG A 201 -6.83 3.43 -5.57
N LEU A 202 -6.36 4.57 -6.05
CA LEU A 202 -5.53 4.67 -7.25
C LEU A 202 -4.08 4.97 -6.86
N PHE A 203 -3.17 4.27 -7.50
CA PHE A 203 -1.72 4.46 -7.39
C PHE A 203 -1.13 4.72 -8.75
N THR A 204 0.05 5.33 -8.81
CA THR A 204 0.90 5.28 -10.00
C THR A 204 1.87 4.10 -9.89
N VAL A 205 2.48 3.70 -10.99
CA VAL A 205 3.48 2.64 -10.97
C VAL A 205 4.81 3.21 -10.48
N PHE A 206 5.37 2.63 -9.43
CA PHE A 206 6.68 3.04 -8.92
C PHE A 206 7.79 2.55 -9.84
N PRO A 207 8.83 3.36 -10.08
CA PRO A 207 9.96 2.96 -10.91
C PRO A 207 10.93 2.04 -10.13
N LYS A 208 10.41 0.91 -9.63
CA LYS A 208 11.13 -0.11 -8.86
C LYS A 208 10.82 -1.51 -9.34
N GLY A 209 11.67 -2.48 -9.00
CA GLY A 209 11.50 -3.87 -9.40
C GLY A 209 11.36 -4.00 -10.91
N ARG A 210 10.42 -4.83 -11.38
CA ARG A 210 10.19 -5.05 -12.82
C ARG A 210 9.70 -3.81 -13.58
N ALA A 211 9.15 -2.82 -12.88
CA ALA A 211 8.68 -1.57 -13.51
C ALA A 211 9.82 -0.59 -13.84
N LYS A 212 11.04 -0.78 -13.30
CA LYS A 212 12.12 0.20 -13.38
C LYS A 212 12.50 0.58 -14.81
N GLU A 213 12.52 -0.39 -15.70
CA GLU A 213 12.99 -0.25 -17.09
C GLU A 213 11.86 -0.20 -18.12
N ASN A 214 10.60 -0.13 -17.68
CA ASN A 214 9.47 -0.14 -18.59
C ASN A 214 8.79 1.25 -18.68
N PRO A 215 9.12 2.07 -19.69
CA PRO A 215 8.57 3.42 -19.84
C PRO A 215 7.07 3.45 -20.16
N LEU A 216 6.48 2.34 -20.62
CA LEU A 216 5.03 2.24 -20.87
C LEU A 216 4.22 2.21 -19.57
N LEU A 217 4.87 1.96 -18.45
CA LEU A 217 4.23 1.94 -17.13
C LEU A 217 4.21 3.32 -16.47
N GLN A 218 5.06 4.25 -16.92
CA GLN A 218 5.19 5.56 -16.30
C GLN A 218 4.27 6.58 -16.98
N LEU A 219 3.50 7.30 -16.17
CA LEU A 219 2.65 8.40 -16.66
C LEU A 219 3.50 9.58 -17.12
N SER A 220 3.05 10.27 -18.17
CA SER A 220 3.52 11.61 -18.49
C SER A 220 2.99 12.64 -17.48
N LYS A 221 3.52 13.87 -17.50
CA LYS A 221 3.01 14.95 -16.66
C LYS A 221 1.53 15.24 -16.95
N SER A 222 1.14 15.26 -18.22
CA SER A 222 -0.25 15.45 -18.63
C SER A 222 -1.17 14.34 -18.14
N ASP A 223 -0.72 13.08 -18.22
CA ASP A 223 -1.49 11.94 -17.72
C ASP A 223 -1.64 11.98 -16.19
N PHE A 224 -0.57 12.38 -15.48
CA PHE A 224 -0.62 12.54 -14.03
C PHE A 224 -1.60 13.61 -13.58
N ILE A 225 -1.61 14.78 -14.25
CA ILE A 225 -2.58 15.85 -14.00
C ILE A 225 -4.01 15.35 -14.30
N ARG A 226 -4.20 14.65 -15.42
CA ARG A 226 -5.48 14.04 -15.79
C ARG A 226 -5.97 13.06 -14.72
N LEU A 227 -5.09 12.21 -14.17
CA LEU A 227 -5.42 11.32 -13.06
C LEU A 227 -5.90 12.11 -11.83
N MET A 228 -5.21 13.18 -11.46
CA MET A 228 -5.60 14.02 -10.32
C MET A 228 -6.98 14.66 -10.53
N GLU A 229 -7.23 15.23 -11.71
CA GLU A 229 -8.55 15.81 -12.04
C GLU A 229 -9.65 14.73 -12.05
N PHE A 230 -9.37 13.55 -12.61
CA PHE A 230 -10.31 12.43 -12.59
C PHE A 230 -10.72 12.04 -11.16
N ILE A 231 -9.76 11.86 -10.25
CA ILE A 231 -10.04 11.51 -8.86
C ILE A 231 -10.85 12.62 -8.18
N LYS A 232 -10.45 13.89 -8.36
CA LYS A 232 -11.15 15.04 -7.81
C LYS A 232 -12.61 15.12 -8.28
N ILE A 233 -12.87 14.92 -9.57
CA ILE A 233 -14.22 14.92 -10.15
C ILE A 233 -15.03 13.74 -9.58
N THR A 234 -14.47 12.54 -9.57
CA THR A 234 -15.13 11.33 -9.04
C THR A 234 -15.51 11.50 -7.57
N ARG A 235 -14.63 12.08 -6.76
CA ARG A 235 -14.93 12.38 -5.34
C ARG A 235 -16.06 13.39 -5.19
N LYS A 236 -16.13 14.42 -6.05
CA LYS A 236 -17.21 15.42 -6.03
C LYS A 236 -18.57 14.82 -6.38
N GLN A 237 -18.60 13.78 -7.21
CA GLN A 237 -19.84 13.06 -7.54
C GLN A 237 -20.41 12.29 -6.34
N GLY A 238 -19.58 11.86 -5.39
CA GLY A 238 -20.00 11.24 -4.13
C GLY A 238 -20.57 9.83 -4.24
N ILE A 239 -20.50 9.17 -5.40
CA ILE A 239 -21.04 7.82 -5.62
C ILE A 239 -20.02 6.76 -5.19
N ILE A 240 -18.76 6.95 -5.54
CA ILE A 240 -17.64 6.09 -5.17
C ILE A 240 -16.56 6.92 -4.48
N ASN A 241 -16.04 6.44 -3.36
CA ASN A 241 -14.94 7.11 -2.67
C ASN A 241 -13.60 6.76 -3.33
N ALA A 242 -13.26 7.51 -4.40
CA ALA A 242 -11.96 7.40 -5.05
C ALA A 242 -10.90 8.16 -4.23
N SER A 243 -9.70 7.59 -4.07
CA SER A 243 -8.59 8.26 -3.39
C SER A 243 -7.25 7.95 -4.04
N TYR A 244 -6.36 8.94 -4.08
CA TYR A 244 -4.98 8.72 -4.45
C TYR A 244 -4.20 8.12 -3.29
N GLY A 245 -3.35 7.14 -3.57
CA GLY A 245 -2.57 6.43 -2.56
C GLY A 245 -1.55 7.28 -1.79
N CYS A 246 -0.80 6.65 -0.90
CA CYS A 246 0.14 7.32 0.01
C CYS A 246 1.50 7.66 -0.61
N GLU A 247 1.54 8.05 -1.89
CA GLU A 247 2.80 8.15 -2.65
C GLU A 247 3.58 9.45 -2.36
N GLY A 248 2.95 10.60 -2.45
CA GLY A 248 3.64 11.87 -2.29
C GLY A 248 2.73 13.08 -2.09
N TYR A 249 3.35 14.22 -1.84
CA TYR A 249 2.66 15.50 -1.69
C TYR A 249 2.21 16.04 -3.05
N LEU A 250 0.95 16.47 -3.12
CA LEU A 250 0.24 16.83 -4.34
C LEU A 250 -0.13 18.31 -4.45
N GLY A 251 0.52 19.19 -3.67
CA GLY A 251 0.37 20.64 -3.81
C GLY A 251 -1.07 21.13 -3.73
N SER A 252 -1.60 21.64 -4.84
CA SER A 252 -2.98 22.15 -4.92
C SER A 252 -4.05 21.06 -4.83
N TYR A 253 -3.72 19.82 -5.13
CA TYR A 253 -4.66 18.70 -5.07
C TYR A 253 -4.81 18.08 -3.66
N GLU A 254 -3.96 18.45 -2.70
CA GLU A 254 -4.14 17.97 -1.32
C GLU A 254 -5.56 18.28 -0.81
N LEU A 255 -6.18 17.31 -0.12
CA LEU A 255 -7.58 17.32 0.34
C LEU A 255 -8.65 17.23 -0.77
N GLU A 256 -8.26 17.28 -2.04
CA GLU A 256 -9.20 17.12 -3.15
C GLU A 256 -9.23 15.68 -3.69
N VAL A 257 -8.08 14.97 -3.58
CA VAL A 257 -7.90 13.62 -4.10
C VAL A 257 -7.68 12.57 -3.02
N ARG A 258 -7.72 12.96 -1.74
CA ARG A 258 -7.62 12.09 -0.56
C ARG A 258 -8.23 12.78 0.65
N ASP A 259 -8.53 12.00 1.71
CA ASP A 259 -9.26 12.52 2.89
C ASP A 259 -8.36 13.36 3.82
N SER A 260 -7.07 13.05 3.90
CA SER A 260 -6.08 13.77 4.70
C SER A 260 -4.90 14.23 3.87
N PRO A 261 -4.19 15.29 4.26
CA PRO A 261 -2.95 15.67 3.60
C PRO A 261 -1.91 14.55 3.62
N PHE A 262 -0.96 14.61 2.70
CA PHE A 262 0.10 13.61 2.58
C PHE A 262 0.90 13.43 3.87
N PHE A 263 0.98 12.18 4.29
CA PHE A 263 1.80 11.74 5.40
C PHE A 263 2.31 10.31 5.14
N CYS A 264 3.61 10.15 4.88
CA CYS A 264 4.19 8.81 4.82
C CYS A 264 4.33 8.25 6.23
N GLN A 265 3.52 7.27 6.57
CA GLN A 265 3.41 6.72 7.92
C GLN A 265 4.41 5.58 8.20
N ALA A 266 5.27 5.24 7.22
CA ALA A 266 6.29 4.23 7.38
C ALA A 266 7.22 4.55 8.57
N GLY A 267 7.35 3.61 9.52
CA GLY A 267 8.13 3.77 10.75
C GLY A 267 7.54 4.70 11.80
N ILE A 268 6.31 5.21 11.58
CA ILE A 268 5.58 6.07 12.51
C ILE A 268 4.31 5.38 13.03
N HIS A 269 3.50 4.84 12.15
CA HIS A 269 2.31 4.05 12.46
C HIS A 269 2.34 2.67 11.80
N ILE A 270 3.24 2.49 10.84
CA ILE A 270 3.36 1.28 10.03
C ILE A 270 4.71 0.64 10.27
N GLY A 271 4.71 -0.60 10.73
CA GLY A 271 5.85 -1.52 10.75
C GLY A 271 5.63 -2.69 9.80
N SER A 272 6.68 -3.41 9.45
CA SER A 272 6.60 -4.56 8.57
C SER A 272 7.62 -5.63 8.96
N VAL A 273 7.20 -6.89 8.86
CA VAL A 273 8.09 -8.05 8.92
C VAL A 273 8.09 -8.69 7.53
N LEU A 274 9.26 -8.77 6.92
CA LEU A 274 9.45 -9.37 5.60
C LEU A 274 9.64 -10.89 5.71
N VAL A 275 9.53 -11.60 4.60
CA VAL A 275 9.54 -13.07 4.56
C VAL A 275 10.81 -13.69 5.15
N ASP A 276 11.94 -13.00 5.05
CA ASP A 276 13.26 -13.40 5.57
C ASP A 276 13.50 -13.01 7.04
N GLY A 277 12.47 -12.50 7.71
CA GLY A 277 12.52 -11.99 9.07
C GLY A 277 12.99 -10.54 9.18
N SER A 278 13.35 -9.87 8.10
CA SER A 278 13.77 -8.48 8.13
C SER A 278 12.66 -7.56 8.67
N ILE A 279 13.03 -6.66 9.59
CA ILE A 279 12.14 -5.65 10.16
C ILE A 279 12.26 -4.38 9.34
N SER A 280 11.18 -4.00 8.67
CA SER A 280 11.09 -2.79 7.83
C SER A 280 9.94 -1.90 8.25
N ALA A 281 9.87 -0.69 7.67
CA ALA A 281 8.84 0.29 7.97
C ALA A 281 7.58 0.16 7.07
N CYS A 282 7.69 -0.59 5.97
CA CYS A 282 6.61 -0.79 4.99
C CYS A 282 7.00 -1.95 4.08
N PRO A 283 6.06 -2.77 3.56
CA PRO A 283 6.39 -3.86 2.63
C PRO A 283 7.12 -3.42 1.36
N SER A 284 6.99 -2.14 0.99
CA SER A 284 7.66 -1.55 -0.18
C SER A 284 9.06 -0.99 0.11
N LEU A 285 9.58 -1.16 1.32
CA LEU A 285 10.89 -0.64 1.75
C LEU A 285 11.81 -1.80 2.11
N ARG A 286 12.96 -1.84 1.43
CA ARG A 286 13.98 -2.90 1.56
C ARG A 286 15.38 -2.26 1.69
N ALA A 287 16.41 -3.05 1.52
CA ALA A 287 17.82 -2.61 1.53
C ALA A 287 18.14 -1.72 2.75
N ASP A 288 18.64 -0.51 2.57
CA ASP A 288 19.05 0.39 3.67
C ASP A 288 17.91 0.86 4.59
N TYR A 289 16.65 0.52 4.25
CA TYR A 289 15.49 0.76 5.13
C TYR A 289 15.23 -0.40 6.12
N ILE A 290 15.97 -1.50 6.06
CA ILE A 290 15.89 -2.58 7.04
C ILE A 290 16.49 -2.10 8.37
N GLN A 291 15.77 -2.32 9.46
CA GLN A 291 16.13 -1.83 10.78
C GLN A 291 16.60 -2.94 11.74
N GLY A 292 16.35 -4.18 11.40
CA GLY A 292 16.72 -5.35 12.19
C GLY A 292 16.15 -6.63 11.58
N ASN A 293 16.22 -7.74 12.34
CA ASN A 293 15.68 -9.01 11.92
C ASN A 293 15.07 -9.75 13.13
N ILE A 294 13.86 -10.32 13.00
CA ILE A 294 13.14 -10.99 14.10
C ILE A 294 13.86 -12.21 14.66
N TYR A 295 14.83 -12.76 13.96
CA TYR A 295 15.63 -13.90 14.42
C TYR A 295 16.80 -13.49 15.33
N THR A 296 17.13 -12.21 15.37
CA THR A 296 18.24 -11.65 16.17
C THR A 296 17.82 -10.51 17.08
N ASP A 297 16.71 -9.85 16.76
CA ASP A 297 16.26 -8.64 17.45
C ASP A 297 14.82 -8.80 17.95
N ASP A 298 14.50 -8.13 19.07
CA ASP A 298 13.12 -7.95 19.50
C ASP A 298 12.47 -6.84 18.67
N PHE A 299 11.26 -7.10 18.12
CA PHE A 299 10.57 -6.17 17.22
C PHE A 299 10.30 -4.81 17.89
N MET A 300 9.83 -4.81 19.15
CA MET A 300 9.48 -3.56 19.83
C MET A 300 10.72 -2.75 20.23
N THR A 301 11.81 -3.40 20.54
CA THR A 301 13.11 -2.73 20.75
C THR A 301 13.56 -2.03 19.47
N VAL A 302 13.53 -2.74 18.33
CA VAL A 302 13.83 -2.15 17.02
C VAL A 302 12.88 -1.00 16.70
N TRP A 303 11.56 -1.21 16.90
CA TRP A 303 10.53 -0.19 16.66
C TRP A 303 10.80 1.09 17.44
N ASN A 304 11.13 1.00 18.70
CA ASN A 304 11.33 2.17 19.55
C ASN A 304 12.64 2.89 19.26
N GLU A 305 13.72 2.17 18.95
CA GLU A 305 15.08 2.71 18.98
C GLU A 305 15.68 2.99 17.59
N ARG A 306 15.28 2.26 16.51
CA ARG A 306 16.04 2.28 15.25
C ARG A 306 15.36 3.02 14.10
N TYR A 307 14.11 3.44 14.18
CA TYR A 307 13.37 4.06 13.07
C TYR A 307 13.60 5.56 12.89
N GLN A 308 14.74 6.08 13.32
CA GLN A 308 15.01 7.52 13.28
C GLN A 308 15.00 8.10 11.88
N ASN A 309 15.52 7.40 10.87
CA ASN A 309 15.52 7.84 9.47
C ASN A 309 14.11 8.00 8.88
N MET A 310 13.12 7.28 9.40
CA MET A 310 11.72 7.40 8.99
C MET A 310 11.02 8.54 9.73
N ARG A 311 11.34 8.75 11.01
CA ARG A 311 10.75 9.74 11.92
C ARG A 311 11.32 11.13 11.73
N ASN A 312 12.63 11.24 11.42
CA ASN A 312 13.32 12.47 11.09
C ASN A 312 13.75 12.47 9.61
N ARG A 313 13.04 13.21 8.78
CA ARG A 313 13.22 13.26 7.34
C ARG A 313 14.20 14.32 6.86
N THR A 314 14.96 14.96 7.75
CA THR A 314 15.90 16.04 7.38
C THR A 314 16.96 15.58 6.37
N TRP A 315 17.38 14.33 6.42
CA TRP A 315 18.30 13.72 5.46
C TRP A 315 17.77 13.72 4.00
N THR A 316 16.45 13.77 3.81
CA THR A 316 15.86 13.82 2.46
C THR A 316 15.98 15.21 1.81
N ARG A 317 16.47 16.22 2.55
CA ARG A 317 16.63 17.60 2.05
C ARG A 317 17.90 17.78 1.23
N THR A 318 18.04 16.96 0.20
CA THR A 318 19.19 16.90 -0.71
C THR A 318 18.77 17.09 -2.15
N GLY A 319 19.67 17.30 -3.06
CA GLY A 319 19.41 17.47 -4.47
C GLY A 319 18.26 18.46 -4.74
N LYS A 320 17.24 18.05 -5.49
CA LYS A 320 16.06 18.87 -5.81
C LYS A 320 15.29 19.34 -4.56
N CYS A 321 15.34 18.57 -3.48
CA CYS A 321 14.62 18.90 -2.25
C CYS A 321 15.31 19.99 -1.42
N ALA A 322 16.61 20.26 -1.62
CA ALA A 322 17.39 21.20 -0.82
C ALA A 322 16.79 22.62 -0.82
N THR A 323 16.38 23.10 -1.99
CA THR A 323 15.82 24.45 -2.20
C THR A 323 14.31 24.45 -2.47
N CYS A 324 13.65 23.30 -2.38
CA CYS A 324 12.24 23.16 -2.70
C CYS A 324 11.32 23.90 -1.71
N LYS A 325 10.52 24.84 -2.20
CA LYS A 325 9.56 25.61 -1.38
C LYS A 325 8.47 24.74 -0.75
N SER A 326 8.13 23.61 -1.40
CA SER A 326 7.12 22.64 -0.91
C SER A 326 7.68 21.65 0.10
N TYR A 327 9.01 21.61 0.32
CA TYR A 327 9.65 20.63 1.19
C TYR A 327 9.04 20.55 2.58
N LYS A 328 8.68 21.69 3.17
CA LYS A 328 8.04 21.75 4.50
C LYS A 328 6.75 20.94 4.63
N TYR A 329 6.03 20.70 3.52
CA TYR A 329 4.82 19.87 3.50
C TYR A 329 5.09 18.45 3.01
N CYS A 330 6.03 18.32 2.06
CA CYS A 330 6.36 17.10 1.34
C CYS A 330 7.31 16.19 2.11
N GLU A 331 8.34 16.76 2.77
CA GLU A 331 9.41 16.03 3.49
C GLU A 331 10.04 14.93 2.62
N GLY A 332 10.22 15.23 1.33
CA GLY A 332 10.90 14.35 0.39
C GLY A 332 10.07 13.21 -0.19
N ASN A 333 8.74 13.32 -0.22
CA ASN A 333 7.78 12.31 -0.72
C ASN A 333 7.70 11.03 0.14
N GLY A 334 6.99 10.02 -0.36
CA GLY A 334 7.01 8.66 0.21
C GLY A 334 8.41 8.05 0.10
N LEU A 335 8.82 7.29 1.10
CA LEU A 335 10.14 6.64 1.10
C LEU A 335 10.31 5.66 -0.06
N HIS A 336 9.24 4.99 -0.47
CA HIS A 336 9.23 4.08 -1.62
C HIS A 336 9.47 4.78 -2.98
N LEU A 337 9.38 6.11 -3.04
CA LEU A 337 9.75 6.91 -4.23
C LEU A 337 11.22 7.34 -4.20
N ARG A 338 12.01 6.79 -3.30
CA ARG A 338 13.45 7.01 -3.22
C ARG A 338 14.20 5.71 -3.52
N ASP A 339 15.37 5.86 -4.08
CA ASP A 339 16.30 4.74 -4.20
C ASP A 339 16.74 4.29 -2.81
N GLU A 340 16.72 3.00 -2.58
CA GLU A 340 16.91 2.41 -1.25
C GLU A 340 18.37 2.41 -0.80
N ASN A 341 19.31 2.51 -1.75
CA ASN A 341 20.75 2.48 -1.47
C ASN A 341 21.35 3.89 -1.46
N THR A 342 20.88 4.78 -2.35
CA THR A 342 21.44 6.13 -2.49
C THR A 342 20.61 7.20 -1.79
N GLY A 343 19.35 6.92 -1.46
CA GLY A 343 18.41 7.90 -0.93
C GLY A 343 17.93 8.93 -1.95
N GLU A 344 18.34 8.84 -3.23
CA GLU A 344 17.95 9.76 -4.28
C GLU A 344 16.44 9.67 -4.59
N LEU A 345 15.84 10.82 -4.93
CA LEU A 345 14.42 10.88 -5.29
C LEU A 345 14.21 10.38 -6.72
N LEU A 346 13.56 9.23 -6.88
CA LEU A 346 13.24 8.62 -8.17
C LEU A 346 12.10 9.32 -8.88
N CYS A 347 11.08 9.77 -8.12
CA CYS A 347 9.92 10.46 -8.67
C CYS A 347 9.50 11.62 -7.77
N CYS A 348 9.28 12.80 -8.37
CA CYS A 348 8.80 14.00 -7.68
C CYS A 348 7.40 14.38 -8.16
N HIS A 349 6.37 14.16 -7.35
CA HIS A 349 4.99 14.52 -7.72
C HIS A 349 4.82 16.02 -7.97
N MET A 350 5.57 16.89 -7.29
CA MET A 350 5.53 18.33 -7.56
C MET A 350 6.05 18.67 -8.96
N GLU A 351 7.06 17.94 -9.47
CA GLU A 351 7.54 18.09 -10.86
C GLU A 351 6.55 17.52 -11.87
N MET A 352 5.83 16.47 -11.52
CA MET A 352 4.78 15.89 -12.35
C MET A 352 3.58 16.85 -12.54
N MET A 353 3.33 17.72 -11.56
CA MET A 353 2.23 18.69 -11.59
C MET A 353 2.63 20.05 -12.19
N ASN A 354 3.93 20.34 -12.30
CA ASN A 354 4.40 21.57 -12.94
C ASN A 354 4.49 21.36 -14.46
N GLN A 355 3.71 22.12 -15.21
CA GLN A 355 3.77 22.18 -16.69
C GLN A 355 5.04 22.90 -17.14
#